data_c8aec7f13f2f77327166b3ed0e343c45
#
_entry.id   c8aec7f13f2f77327166b3ed0e343c45
#
_cell.length_a   1.000
_cell.length_b   1.000
_cell.length_c   1.000
_cell.angle_alpha   90.00
_cell.angle_beta   90.00
_cell.angle_gamma   90.00
#
_symmetry.space_group_name_H-M   'P 1'
#
loop_
_entity.id
_entity.type
_entity.pdbx_description
1 polymer ?
#
loop_
_entity_poly.entity_id
_entity_poly.type
_entity_poly.pdbx_seq_one_letter_code
_entity_poly.pdbx_strand_id
1 'polypeptide(L)'
;MKLPSSRRKKRPEEKLNLVPIMDSVFIFIFFLLMSAQFLQVMEIGSPVPIISNQEPPKPEKDPLALQLIIQEKELVLTRGLNKQIVARYGRHVDGSYDLDPLHEKLIEIKKEHITEETIILQPEWDLTYEEIVKVMDSVRMLKKTDEAFFKKDKDGLDVKVLNLFDKIIFGNLMS
;
A
#
# COMPACT_ATOMS: atom_id res chain seq x y z
N MET A 1 46.16 -50.78 -65.57
CA MET A 1 44.87 -50.08 -65.34
C MET A 1 44.96 -49.40 -63.99
N LYS A 2 45.24 -48.03 -63.90
CA LYS A 2 45.41 -47.30 -62.64
C LYS A 2 44.10 -46.60 -62.34
N LEU A 3 43.52 -46.93 -61.18
CA LEU A 3 42.30 -46.31 -60.67
C LEU A 3 42.63 -44.88 -60.20
N PRO A 4 41.78 -43.88 -60.44
CA PRO A 4 42.02 -42.54 -60.02
C PRO A 4 41.70 -42.41 -58.49
N SER A 5 42.68 -41.95 -57.76
CA SER A 5 42.52 -41.67 -56.32
C SER A 5 41.60 -40.47 -56.14
N SER A 6 40.43 -40.64 -55.59
CA SER A 6 39.52 -39.59 -55.23
C SER A 6 40.10 -38.77 -54.09
N ARG A 7 40.63 -37.56 -54.38
CA ARG A 7 40.99 -36.54 -53.38
C ARG A 7 39.71 -36.06 -52.70
N ARG A 8 39.40 -36.51 -51.51
CA ARG A 8 38.39 -35.91 -50.63
C ARG A 8 38.80 -34.42 -50.38
N LYS A 9 38.06 -33.48 -50.97
CA LYS A 9 38.18 -32.07 -50.61
C LYS A 9 37.81 -31.93 -49.13
N LYS A 10 38.78 -31.49 -48.26
CA LYS A 10 38.49 -31.08 -46.88
C LYS A 10 37.50 -29.92 -46.96
N ARG A 11 36.31 -30.08 -46.37
CA ARG A 11 35.37 -28.98 -46.16
C ARG A 11 36.05 -27.97 -45.28
N PRO A 12 36.00 -26.65 -45.60
CA PRO A 12 36.50 -25.63 -44.71
C PRO A 12 35.74 -25.71 -43.40
N GLU A 13 36.40 -25.69 -42.27
CA GLU A 13 35.78 -25.56 -40.96
C GLU A 13 35.04 -24.23 -40.91
N GLU A 14 33.74 -24.25 -40.97
CA GLU A 14 32.92 -23.04 -40.73
C GLU A 14 33.11 -22.61 -39.28
N LYS A 15 33.73 -21.45 -39.10
CA LYS A 15 33.84 -20.84 -37.76
C LYS A 15 32.44 -20.53 -37.29
N LEU A 16 32.07 -21.12 -36.15
CA LEU A 16 30.78 -20.81 -35.51
C LEU A 16 30.71 -19.30 -35.22
N ASN A 17 29.74 -18.64 -35.84
CA ASN A 17 29.46 -17.25 -35.55
C ASN A 17 28.64 -17.19 -34.22
N LEU A 18 29.30 -16.77 -33.14
CA LEU A 18 28.70 -16.68 -31.80
C LEU A 18 27.87 -15.39 -31.57
N VAL A 19 27.96 -14.46 -32.50
CA VAL A 19 27.30 -13.14 -32.38
C VAL A 19 25.78 -13.26 -32.19
N PRO A 20 25.05 -14.08 -32.99
CA PRO A 20 23.59 -14.22 -32.80
C PRO A 20 23.22 -14.86 -31.46
N ILE A 21 24.08 -15.73 -30.94
CA ILE A 21 23.87 -16.39 -29.64
C ILE A 21 24.04 -15.37 -28.51
N MET A 22 25.08 -14.54 -28.58
CA MET A 22 25.33 -13.48 -27.59
C MET A 22 24.20 -12.45 -27.59
N ASP A 23 23.68 -12.05 -28.73
CA ASP A 23 22.57 -11.12 -28.88
C ASP A 23 21.28 -11.68 -28.26
N SER A 24 20.98 -12.94 -28.57
CA SER A 24 19.82 -13.65 -28.01
C SER A 24 19.89 -13.74 -26.48
N VAL A 25 21.07 -14.08 -25.92
CA VAL A 25 21.27 -14.16 -24.47
C VAL A 25 21.13 -12.78 -23.83
N PHE A 26 21.66 -11.73 -24.48
CA PHE A 26 21.56 -10.35 -23.97
C PHE A 26 20.11 -9.87 -23.88
N ILE A 27 19.31 -10.12 -24.92
CA ILE A 27 17.86 -9.80 -24.93
C ILE A 27 17.14 -10.56 -23.81
N PHE A 28 17.48 -11.85 -23.63
CA PHE A 28 16.86 -12.67 -22.60
C PHE A 28 17.18 -12.19 -21.18
N ILE A 29 18.44 -11.82 -20.90
CA ILE A 29 18.84 -11.26 -19.61
C ILE A 29 18.13 -9.93 -19.36
N PHE A 30 18.06 -9.07 -20.37
CA PHE A 30 17.36 -7.79 -20.25
C PHE A 30 15.87 -7.98 -19.97
N PHE A 31 15.23 -8.93 -20.63
CA PHE A 31 13.84 -9.31 -20.36
C PHE A 31 13.64 -9.81 -18.94
N LEU A 32 14.54 -10.67 -18.43
CA LEU A 32 14.47 -11.15 -17.04
C LEU A 32 14.63 -10.01 -16.02
N LEU A 33 15.56 -9.09 -16.25
CA LEU A 33 15.76 -7.93 -15.38
C LEU A 33 14.52 -7.01 -15.38
N MET A 34 13.94 -6.78 -16.55
CA MET A 34 12.73 -5.98 -16.66
C MET A 34 11.53 -6.67 -16.01
N SER A 35 11.40 -7.98 -16.19
CA SER A 35 10.35 -8.81 -15.57
C SER A 35 10.45 -8.80 -14.04
N ALA A 36 11.67 -8.81 -13.49
CA ALA A 36 11.90 -8.75 -12.03
C ALA A 36 11.43 -7.43 -11.40
N GLN A 37 11.40 -6.34 -12.15
CA GLN A 37 10.91 -5.04 -11.67
C GLN A 37 9.37 -5.00 -11.52
N PHE A 38 8.63 -5.87 -12.21
CA PHE A 38 7.18 -5.97 -12.06
C PHE A 38 6.75 -6.82 -10.86
N LEU A 39 7.66 -7.56 -10.24
CA LEU A 39 7.43 -8.24 -8.98
C LEU A 39 7.65 -7.26 -7.82
N GLN A 40 6.82 -6.24 -7.72
CA GLN A 40 6.64 -5.55 -6.44
C GLN A 40 5.92 -6.54 -5.52
N VAL A 41 6.73 -7.32 -4.81
CA VAL A 41 6.24 -8.08 -3.67
C VAL A 41 5.71 -7.05 -2.69
N MET A 42 4.40 -6.96 -2.56
CA MET A 42 3.78 -6.34 -1.40
C MET A 42 4.15 -7.24 -0.21
N GLU A 43 5.28 -6.97 0.39
CA GLU A 43 5.66 -7.55 1.65
C GLU A 43 4.69 -7.02 2.69
N ILE A 44 3.64 -7.78 2.95
CA ILE A 44 2.89 -7.62 4.19
C ILE A 44 3.91 -7.99 5.26
N GLY A 45 4.50 -6.97 5.85
CA GLY A 45 5.45 -7.13 6.95
C GLY A 45 4.76 -7.83 8.12
N SER A 46 4.70 -9.16 8.05
CA SER A 46 4.46 -9.97 9.21
C SER A 46 5.79 -10.03 9.96
N PRO A 47 5.92 -9.41 11.13
CA PRO A 47 7.14 -9.55 11.92
C PRO A 47 7.24 -11.03 12.30
N VAL A 48 8.14 -11.74 11.62
CA VAL A 48 8.53 -13.10 12.03
C VAL A 48 9.08 -12.96 13.44
N PRO A 49 8.56 -13.67 14.45
CA PRO A 49 9.09 -13.60 15.79
C PRO A 49 10.52 -14.11 15.76
N ILE A 50 11.49 -13.20 15.82
CA ILE A 50 12.86 -13.54 16.13
C ILE A 50 12.81 -14.02 17.57
N ILE A 51 13.16 -15.30 17.81
CA ILE A 51 13.33 -15.86 19.14
C ILE A 51 14.60 -15.21 19.72
N SER A 52 14.46 -13.97 20.18
CA SER A 52 15.43 -13.36 21.05
C SER A 52 14.99 -13.65 22.49
N ASN A 53 15.88 -14.16 23.32
CA ASN A 53 15.67 -14.38 24.76
C ASN A 53 15.57 -13.06 25.56
N GLN A 54 15.08 -12.00 24.93
CA GLN A 54 14.66 -10.79 25.61
C GLN A 54 13.17 -10.91 25.91
N GLU A 55 12.80 -10.61 27.15
CA GLU A 55 11.39 -10.52 27.53
C GLU A 55 10.62 -9.78 26.44
N PRO A 56 9.50 -10.33 25.97
CA PRO A 56 8.72 -9.65 24.93
C PRO A 56 8.41 -8.25 25.44
N PRO A 57 8.67 -7.21 24.63
CA PRO A 57 8.23 -5.89 24.98
C PRO A 57 6.74 -6.00 25.30
N LYS A 58 6.32 -5.41 26.43
CA LYS A 58 4.90 -5.34 26.79
C LYS A 58 4.13 -5.01 25.53
N PRO A 59 3.03 -5.72 25.23
CA PRO A 59 2.27 -5.47 24.03
C PRO A 59 1.95 -3.99 23.98
N GLU A 60 2.62 -3.29 23.07
CA GLU A 60 2.15 -1.97 22.66
C GLU A 60 0.69 -2.17 22.29
N LYS A 61 -0.17 -1.33 22.84
CA LYS A 61 -1.63 -1.36 22.69
C LYS A 61 -1.98 -1.84 21.30
N ASP A 62 -2.88 -2.81 21.20
CA ASP A 62 -3.32 -3.37 19.91
C ASP A 62 -3.45 -2.26 18.88
N PRO A 63 -2.87 -2.43 17.68
CA PRO A 63 -2.91 -1.38 16.67
C PRO A 63 -4.35 -0.95 16.47
N LEU A 64 -4.60 0.35 16.46
CA LEU A 64 -5.96 0.90 16.34
C LEU A 64 -6.65 0.38 15.06
N ALA A 65 -5.86 0.07 14.02
CA ALA A 65 -6.31 -0.47 12.73
C ALA A 65 -7.63 0.17 12.27
N LEU A 66 -7.62 1.51 12.21
CA LEU A 66 -8.79 2.29 11.84
C LEU A 66 -9.07 2.09 10.34
N GLN A 67 -10.30 1.70 10.02
CA GLN A 67 -10.72 1.42 8.66
C GLN A 67 -12.04 2.13 8.36
N LEU A 68 -12.10 2.81 7.22
CA LEU A 68 -13.30 3.44 6.69
C LEU A 68 -13.76 2.68 5.45
N ILE A 69 -14.87 1.99 5.56
CA ILE A 69 -15.51 1.26 4.46
C ILE A 69 -16.47 2.23 3.79
N ILE A 70 -16.31 2.38 2.46
CA ILE A 70 -17.12 3.30 1.68
C ILE A 70 -18.10 2.49 0.84
N GLN A 71 -19.36 2.51 1.22
CA GLN A 71 -20.46 1.81 0.56
C GLN A 71 -21.32 2.80 -0.23
N GLU A 72 -22.13 2.31 -1.14
CA GLU A 72 -23.02 3.14 -1.96
C GLU A 72 -23.89 4.10 -1.13
N LYS A 73 -24.40 3.63 0.02
CA LYS A 73 -25.40 4.36 0.80
C LYS A 73 -24.86 4.96 2.10
N GLU A 74 -23.76 4.42 2.62
CA GLU A 74 -23.21 4.82 3.92
C GLU A 74 -21.69 4.68 3.97
N LEU A 75 -21.10 5.39 4.92
CA LEU A 75 -19.71 5.19 5.35
C LEU A 75 -19.72 4.44 6.66
N VAL A 76 -18.92 3.39 6.77
CA VAL A 76 -18.81 2.58 7.99
C VAL A 76 -17.43 2.69 8.56
N LEU A 77 -17.30 3.33 9.72
CA LEU A 77 -16.04 3.44 10.44
C LEU A 77 -15.87 2.23 11.34
N THR A 78 -14.77 1.51 11.18
CA THR A 78 -14.45 0.32 11.99
C THR A 78 -13.08 0.46 12.66
N ARG A 79 -12.87 -0.29 13.74
CA ARG A 79 -11.64 -0.31 14.53
C ARG A 79 -11.21 -1.74 14.84
N GLY A 80 -9.89 -1.94 14.87
CA GLY A 80 -9.27 -3.21 15.25
C GLY A 80 -9.34 -4.28 14.17
N LEU A 81 -8.57 -5.34 14.36
CA LEU A 81 -8.50 -6.47 13.43
C LEU A 81 -9.86 -7.20 13.25
N ASN A 82 -10.70 -7.17 14.27
CA ASN A 82 -12.04 -7.75 14.24
C ASN A 82 -13.08 -6.86 13.56
N LYS A 83 -12.65 -5.73 12.96
CA LYS A 83 -13.53 -4.78 12.26
C LYS A 83 -14.75 -4.35 13.10
N GLN A 84 -14.53 -4.04 14.36
CA GLN A 84 -15.60 -3.59 15.24
C GLN A 84 -16.15 -2.24 14.74
N ILE A 85 -17.44 -2.17 14.48
CA ILE A 85 -18.09 -0.97 13.98
C ILE A 85 -18.10 0.09 15.09
N VAL A 86 -17.53 1.27 14.77
CA VAL A 86 -17.51 2.43 15.65
C VAL A 86 -18.69 3.35 15.37
N ALA A 87 -18.94 3.63 14.07
CA ALA A 87 -20.01 4.51 13.64
C ALA A 87 -20.40 4.26 12.18
N ARG A 88 -21.58 4.73 11.80
CA ARG A 88 -22.10 4.70 10.42
C ARG A 88 -22.64 6.07 10.06
N TYR A 89 -22.38 6.51 8.85
CA TYR A 89 -22.77 7.83 8.33
C TYR A 89 -23.45 7.66 6.97
N GLY A 90 -24.66 8.10 6.86
CA GLY A 90 -25.45 8.00 5.63
C GLY A 90 -25.07 9.01 4.57
N ARG A 91 -25.80 8.99 3.46
CA ARG A 91 -25.76 10.04 2.44
C ARG A 91 -26.86 11.06 2.67
N HIS A 92 -26.60 12.29 2.31
CA HIS A 92 -27.63 13.33 2.19
C HIS A 92 -28.57 13.08 1.01
N VAL A 93 -29.66 13.83 0.96
CA VAL A 93 -30.66 13.74 -0.13
C VAL A 93 -30.06 14.10 -1.50
N ASP A 94 -29.02 14.92 -1.52
CA ASP A 94 -28.25 15.30 -2.71
C ASP A 94 -27.26 14.24 -3.19
N GLY A 95 -27.16 13.11 -2.46
CA GLY A 95 -26.26 12.02 -2.77
C GLY A 95 -24.84 12.18 -2.23
N SER A 96 -24.51 13.27 -1.55
CA SER A 96 -23.19 13.44 -0.89
C SER A 96 -23.13 12.68 0.43
N TYR A 97 -21.92 12.23 0.82
CA TYR A 97 -21.74 11.64 2.13
C TYR A 97 -21.73 12.69 3.24
N ASP A 98 -22.29 12.33 4.39
CA ASP A 98 -22.27 13.17 5.58
C ASP A 98 -20.89 13.09 6.25
N LEU A 99 -19.99 13.97 5.82
CA LEU A 99 -18.58 13.97 6.23
C LEU A 99 -18.32 14.74 7.52
N ASP A 100 -19.21 15.63 7.95
CA ASP A 100 -18.99 16.43 9.15
C ASP A 100 -19.04 15.58 10.45
N PRO A 101 -20.04 14.73 10.68
CA PRO A 101 -20.04 13.86 11.84
C PRO A 101 -18.91 12.80 11.80
N LEU A 102 -18.52 12.35 10.59
CA LEU A 102 -17.36 11.50 10.43
C LEU A 102 -16.10 12.22 10.93
N HIS A 103 -15.89 13.45 10.50
CA HIS A 103 -14.73 14.25 10.88
C HIS A 103 -14.66 14.48 12.40
N GLU A 104 -15.79 14.84 13.02
CA GLU A 104 -15.87 15.00 14.49
C GLU A 104 -15.48 13.71 15.23
N LYS A 105 -15.96 12.56 14.76
CA LYS A 105 -15.61 11.27 15.36
C LYS A 105 -14.14 10.91 15.19
N LEU A 106 -13.55 11.24 14.04
CA LEU A 106 -12.13 11.04 13.81
C LEU A 106 -11.27 11.94 14.71
N ILE A 107 -11.72 13.16 15.00
CA ILE A 107 -11.07 14.06 15.99
C ILE A 107 -11.11 13.45 17.38
N GLU A 108 -12.25 12.90 17.81
CA GLU A 108 -12.39 12.23 19.11
C GLU A 108 -11.41 11.06 19.23
N ILE A 109 -11.35 10.20 18.19
CA ILE A 109 -10.40 9.09 18.14
C ILE A 109 -8.95 9.58 18.16
N LYS A 110 -8.65 10.67 17.45
CA LYS A 110 -7.30 11.26 17.43
C LYS A 110 -6.89 11.79 18.79
N LYS A 111 -7.80 12.33 19.60
CA LYS A 111 -7.53 12.75 20.99
C LYS A 111 -7.08 11.58 21.87
N GLU A 112 -7.69 10.42 21.69
CA GLU A 112 -7.33 9.20 22.43
C GLU A 112 -6.03 8.56 21.92
N HIS A 113 -5.76 8.68 20.60
CA HIS A 113 -4.67 8.02 19.91
C HIS A 113 -3.85 9.01 19.06
N ILE A 114 -3.20 9.99 19.72
CA ILE A 114 -2.47 11.07 19.04
C ILE A 114 -1.35 10.57 18.12
N THR A 115 -0.73 9.45 18.46
CA THR A 115 0.37 8.85 17.70
C THR A 115 -0.08 8.05 16.47
N GLU A 116 -1.38 7.74 16.37
CA GLU A 116 -1.89 7.03 15.21
C GLU A 116 -1.95 7.96 13.99
N GLU A 117 -1.29 7.56 12.92
CA GLU A 117 -1.18 8.35 11.69
C GLU A 117 -1.85 7.68 10.51
N THR A 118 -2.33 6.43 10.69
CA THR A 118 -2.79 5.58 9.60
C THR A 118 -4.29 5.39 9.61
N ILE A 119 -4.91 5.51 8.44
CA ILE A 119 -6.30 5.09 8.20
C ILE A 119 -6.37 4.28 6.92
N ILE A 120 -7.15 3.21 6.93
CA ILE A 120 -7.38 2.35 5.78
C ILE A 120 -8.72 2.73 5.14
N LEU A 121 -8.70 3.14 3.88
CA LEU A 121 -9.91 3.35 3.09
C LEU A 121 -10.23 2.09 2.30
N GLN A 122 -11.41 1.55 2.46
CA GLN A 122 -11.89 0.39 1.72
C GLN A 122 -13.15 0.75 0.93
N PRO A 123 -13.01 1.19 -0.33
CA PRO A 123 -14.16 1.38 -1.19
C PRO A 123 -14.73 0.02 -1.61
N GLU A 124 -16.02 -0.20 -1.36
CA GLU A 124 -16.79 -1.40 -1.76
C GLU A 124 -17.68 -1.13 -2.97
N TRP A 125 -17.69 0.10 -3.46
CA TRP A 125 -18.54 0.54 -4.53
C TRP A 125 -17.74 1.31 -5.59
N ASP A 126 -18.27 1.34 -6.81
CA ASP A 126 -17.68 2.10 -7.91
C ASP A 126 -17.89 3.61 -7.68
N LEU A 127 -16.89 4.23 -7.06
CA LEU A 127 -16.89 5.62 -6.66
C LEU A 127 -16.27 6.50 -7.74
N THR A 128 -16.81 7.70 -7.90
CA THR A 128 -16.15 8.72 -8.71
C THR A 128 -14.87 9.20 -8.01
N TYR A 129 -13.89 9.62 -8.81
CA TYR A 129 -12.66 10.20 -8.29
C TYR A 129 -12.91 11.37 -7.33
N GLU A 130 -13.90 12.20 -7.65
CA GLU A 130 -14.29 13.35 -6.83
C GLU A 130 -14.78 12.93 -5.43
N GLU A 131 -15.59 11.87 -5.34
CA GLU A 131 -16.07 11.34 -4.06
C GLU A 131 -14.91 10.78 -3.23
N ILE A 132 -14.00 10.06 -3.86
CA ILE A 132 -12.81 9.53 -3.18
C ILE A 132 -11.98 10.67 -2.60
N VAL A 133 -11.73 11.74 -3.38
CA VAL A 133 -10.94 12.89 -2.91
C VAL A 133 -11.64 13.60 -1.75
N LYS A 134 -12.95 13.83 -1.81
CA LYS A 134 -13.70 14.44 -0.70
C LYS A 134 -13.59 13.64 0.60
N VAL A 135 -13.71 12.32 0.52
CA VAL A 135 -13.54 11.44 1.68
C VAL A 135 -12.11 11.50 2.19
N MET A 136 -11.11 11.42 1.30
CA MET A 136 -9.69 11.54 1.67
C MET A 136 -9.39 12.85 2.38
N ASP A 137 -9.87 13.96 1.85
CA ASP A 137 -9.65 15.29 2.47
C ASP A 137 -10.29 15.36 3.85
N SER A 138 -11.49 14.82 4.02
CA SER A 138 -12.17 14.79 5.32
C SER A 138 -11.42 13.97 6.37
N VAL A 139 -10.80 12.85 5.98
CA VAL A 139 -10.04 12.01 6.92
C VAL A 139 -8.62 12.50 7.16
N ARG A 140 -8.07 13.29 6.24
CA ARG A 140 -6.69 13.76 6.29
C ARG A 140 -6.55 15.10 6.98
N MET A 141 -7.36 16.10 6.60
CA MET A 141 -7.15 17.49 6.97
C MET A 141 -7.78 17.83 8.32
N LEU A 142 -7.04 18.59 9.14
CA LEU A 142 -7.59 19.31 10.27
C LEU A 142 -8.21 20.64 9.77
N LYS A 143 -9.44 20.91 10.17
CA LYS A 143 -10.11 22.19 9.90
C LYS A 143 -9.50 23.26 10.79
N LYS A 144 -9.54 24.53 10.37
CA LYS A 144 -9.04 25.66 11.16
C LYS A 144 -9.79 25.87 12.50
N THR A 145 -10.99 25.31 12.57
CA THR A 145 -11.85 25.34 13.76
C THR A 145 -11.52 24.24 14.77
N ASP A 146 -10.73 23.24 14.35
CA ASP A 146 -10.41 22.09 15.20
C ASP A 146 -9.36 22.45 16.24
N GLU A 147 -9.35 21.70 17.33
CA GLU A 147 -8.34 21.84 18.37
C GLU A 147 -6.95 21.48 17.83
N ALA A 148 -5.93 22.21 18.27
CA ALA A 148 -4.56 21.90 17.92
C ALA A 148 -4.06 20.68 18.69
N PHE A 149 -3.54 19.68 18.00
CA PHE A 149 -2.92 18.51 18.59
C PHE A 149 -1.42 18.64 18.61
N PHE A 150 -0.79 18.17 19.69
CA PHE A 150 0.66 18.15 19.84
C PHE A 150 1.11 16.73 20.18
N LYS A 151 2.12 16.24 19.47
CA LYS A 151 2.78 14.97 19.78
C LYS A 151 4.21 15.20 20.21
N LYS A 152 4.75 14.35 21.08
CA LYS A 152 6.18 14.38 21.42
C LYS A 152 6.98 13.71 20.31
N ASP A 153 8.00 14.42 19.83
CA ASP A 153 9.00 13.86 18.92
C ASP A 153 10.01 12.99 19.69
N LYS A 154 10.90 12.35 18.97
CA LYS A 154 11.99 11.49 19.52
C LYS A 154 12.86 12.23 20.54
N ASP A 155 12.98 13.54 20.40
CA ASP A 155 13.75 14.43 21.28
C ASP A 155 12.92 14.98 22.46
N GLY A 156 11.66 14.55 22.63
CA GLY A 156 10.76 14.96 23.70
C GLY A 156 10.12 16.34 23.51
N LEU A 157 10.33 16.98 22.35
CA LEU A 157 9.74 18.28 22.01
C LEU A 157 8.31 18.12 21.52
N ASP A 158 7.44 19.06 21.91
CA ASP A 158 6.05 19.09 21.44
C ASP A 158 5.99 19.62 20.01
N VAL A 159 5.66 18.73 19.06
CA VAL A 159 5.47 19.06 17.65
C VAL A 159 3.98 19.11 17.33
N LYS A 160 3.55 20.19 16.68
CA LYS A 160 2.16 20.35 16.25
C LYS A 160 1.81 19.34 15.16
N VAL A 161 0.70 18.63 15.35
CA VAL A 161 0.12 17.73 14.34
C VAL A 161 -0.60 18.59 13.33
N LEU A 162 -0.22 18.49 12.05
CA LEU A 162 -0.79 19.29 10.97
C LEU A 162 -1.98 18.59 10.29
N ASN A 163 -1.98 17.27 10.28
CA ASN A 163 -3.01 16.46 9.64
C ASN A 163 -3.62 15.49 10.64
N LEU A 164 -4.86 15.08 10.40
CA LEU A 164 -5.54 14.10 11.23
C LEU A 164 -4.92 12.71 11.04
N PHE A 165 -4.87 12.24 9.78
CA PHE A 165 -4.17 11.02 9.39
C PHE A 165 -3.30 11.30 8.17
N ASP A 166 -1.98 11.12 8.32
CA ASP A 166 -1.01 11.37 7.24
C ASP A 166 -0.93 10.21 6.25
N LYS A 167 -1.12 8.99 6.74
CA LYS A 167 -0.97 7.75 5.97
C LYS A 167 -2.34 7.17 5.63
N ILE A 168 -2.77 7.41 4.40
CA ILE A 168 -3.98 6.80 3.86
C ILE A 168 -3.60 5.59 3.04
N ILE A 169 -4.10 4.42 3.42
CA ILE A 169 -3.86 3.15 2.74
C ILE A 169 -5.18 2.71 2.09
N PHE A 170 -5.14 2.35 0.81
CA PHE A 170 -6.29 1.72 0.18
C PHE A 170 -6.27 0.22 0.47
N GLY A 171 -7.34 -0.27 1.10
CA GLY A 171 -7.57 -1.69 1.27
C GLY A 171 -7.91 -2.36 -0.07
N ASN A 172 -7.76 -3.68 -0.15
CA ASN A 172 -8.13 -4.42 -1.34
C ASN A 172 -9.60 -4.17 -1.69
N LEU A 173 -9.84 -3.77 -2.94
CA LEU A 173 -11.15 -3.81 -3.54
C LEU A 173 -11.59 -5.28 -3.53
N MET A 174 -12.52 -5.65 -2.66
CA MET A 174 -13.18 -6.94 -2.76
C MET A 174 -14.10 -6.87 -3.99
N SER A 175 -13.66 -7.51 -5.05
CA SER A 175 -14.49 -7.82 -6.22
C SER A 175 -15.45 -8.94 -5.91
#